data_eb268460ef5de41b1a80c1cb21b80552
#
_entry.id   eb268460ef5de41b1a80c1cb21b80552
#
_cell.length_a   1.000
_cell.length_b   1.000
_cell.length_c   1.000
_cell.angle_alpha   90.00
_cell.angle_beta   90.00
_cell.angle_gamma   90.00
#
_symmetry.space_group_name_H-M   'P 1'
#
loop_
_entity.id
_entity.type
_entity.pdbx_description
1 polymer ?
#
loop_
_entity_poly.entity_id
_entity_poly.type
_entity_poly.pdbx_seq_one_letter_code
_entity_poly.pdbx_strand_id
1 'polypeptide(L)'
;MNEVLRDTVAAGLKRRGFEVMLAKTKEEASERVMAEAASALSVGWGGSESVKALGVRERLEAAGKEIRDHALEMDLFLLSANAITRDGRIVNIDGRGNRVAASISGPSRVVYVVGCNKLVDGGLDDAVARIKREACPPNCRRLGKRTPCAETGVCADCDSPDRICKVTAVFDRRPTATPTLVILVDEPLGY
;
A
#
# COMPACT_ATOMS: atom_id res chain seq x y z
N MET A 1 -1.53 -14.99 -12.27
CA MET A 1 -2.50 -14.46 -11.27
C MET A 1 -3.86 -15.12 -11.43
N ASN A 2 -4.67 -15.21 -10.35
CA ASN A 2 -6.07 -15.64 -10.45
C ASN A 2 -6.92 -14.42 -10.87
N GLU A 3 -7.29 -14.34 -12.15
CA GLU A 3 -8.08 -13.22 -12.70
C GLU A 3 -9.45 -13.09 -12.02
N VAL A 4 -10.08 -14.20 -11.66
CA VAL A 4 -11.37 -14.20 -10.96
C VAL A 4 -11.27 -13.52 -9.61
N LEU A 5 -10.20 -13.78 -8.85
CA LEU A 5 -9.96 -13.10 -7.57
C LEU A 5 -9.70 -11.60 -7.77
N ARG A 6 -8.85 -11.23 -8.73
CA ARG A 6 -8.57 -9.82 -9.06
C ARG A 6 -9.85 -9.06 -9.38
N ASP A 7 -10.68 -9.60 -10.26
CA ASP A 7 -11.91 -8.94 -10.72
C ASP A 7 -12.95 -8.85 -9.59
N THR A 8 -13.02 -9.89 -8.74
CA THR A 8 -13.86 -9.86 -7.52
C THR A 8 -13.42 -8.77 -6.55
N VAL A 9 -12.11 -8.67 -6.29
CA VAL A 9 -11.53 -7.63 -5.42
C VAL A 9 -11.76 -6.24 -6.02
N ALA A 10 -11.55 -6.07 -7.33
CA ALA A 10 -11.79 -4.80 -8.02
C ALA A 10 -13.26 -4.35 -7.90
N ALA A 11 -14.20 -5.26 -8.08
CA ALA A 11 -15.62 -4.99 -7.88
C ALA A 11 -15.94 -4.65 -6.42
N GLY A 12 -15.31 -5.34 -5.47
CA GLY A 12 -15.41 -5.04 -4.03
C GLY A 12 -14.96 -3.63 -3.68
N LEU A 13 -13.77 -3.23 -4.14
CA LEU A 13 -13.21 -1.89 -3.96
C LEU A 13 -14.13 -0.80 -4.52
N LYS A 14 -14.64 -0.99 -5.75
CA LYS A 14 -15.58 -0.04 -6.39
C LYS A 14 -16.86 0.14 -5.57
N ARG A 15 -17.47 -0.95 -5.06
CA ARG A 15 -18.65 -0.89 -4.17
C ARG A 15 -18.36 -0.15 -2.86
N ARG A 16 -17.10 -0.12 -2.42
CA ARG A 16 -16.62 0.58 -1.23
C ARG A 16 -16.21 2.04 -1.50
N GLY A 17 -16.42 2.53 -2.74
CA GLY A 17 -16.20 3.91 -3.14
C GLY A 17 -14.78 4.25 -3.56
N PHE A 18 -13.90 3.26 -3.72
CA PHE A 18 -12.57 3.47 -4.28
C PHE A 18 -12.64 3.55 -5.82
N GLU A 19 -11.82 4.42 -6.40
CA GLU A 19 -11.50 4.33 -7.81
C GLU A 19 -10.56 3.14 -8.03
N VAL A 20 -10.75 2.38 -9.11
CA VAL A 20 -9.94 1.20 -9.38
C VAL A 20 -9.48 1.18 -10.83
N MET A 21 -8.20 0.97 -11.02
CA MET A 21 -7.57 0.67 -12.30
C MET A 21 -6.91 -0.71 -12.25
N LEU A 22 -7.04 -1.48 -13.31
CA LEU A 22 -6.29 -2.71 -13.52
C LEU A 22 -5.11 -2.39 -14.44
N ALA A 23 -3.91 -2.77 -14.04
CA ALA A 23 -2.69 -2.67 -14.82
C ALA A 23 -2.11 -4.07 -15.04
N LYS A 24 -1.74 -4.39 -16.27
CA LYS A 24 -1.13 -5.69 -16.58
C LYS A 24 0.30 -5.77 -16.08
N THR A 25 1.02 -4.65 -16.16
CA THR A 25 2.43 -4.57 -15.79
C THR A 25 2.71 -3.40 -14.85
N LYS A 26 3.86 -3.44 -14.20
CA LYS A 26 4.35 -2.32 -13.37
C LYS A 26 4.61 -1.06 -14.20
N GLU A 27 4.95 -1.20 -15.48
CA GLU A 27 5.15 -0.08 -16.41
C GLU A 27 3.82 0.65 -16.64
N GLU A 28 2.72 -0.05 -16.90
CA GLU A 28 1.37 0.56 -17.02
C GLU A 28 0.99 1.28 -15.71
N ALA A 29 1.29 0.68 -14.56
CA ALA A 29 1.05 1.30 -13.27
C ALA A 29 1.93 2.54 -13.06
N SER A 30 3.19 2.52 -13.50
CA SER A 30 4.12 3.66 -13.46
C SER A 30 3.58 4.83 -14.29
N GLU A 31 3.14 4.57 -15.52
CA GLU A 31 2.55 5.63 -16.37
C GLU A 31 1.29 6.23 -15.73
N ARG A 32 0.46 5.41 -15.13
CA ARG A 32 -0.73 5.93 -14.42
C ARG A 32 -0.36 6.79 -13.21
N VAL A 33 0.64 6.38 -12.42
CA VAL A 33 1.14 7.19 -11.29
C VAL A 33 1.67 8.54 -11.79
N MET A 34 2.42 8.56 -12.88
CA MET A 34 2.91 9.82 -13.48
C MET A 34 1.77 10.71 -13.97
N ALA A 35 0.72 10.13 -14.54
CA ALA A 35 -0.47 10.87 -14.96
C ALA A 35 -1.22 11.48 -13.75
N GLU A 36 -1.38 10.73 -12.64
CA GLU A 36 -1.96 11.26 -11.39
C GLU A 36 -1.10 12.38 -10.77
N ALA A 37 0.22 12.32 -10.95
CA ALA A 37 1.14 13.33 -10.46
C ALA A 37 1.25 14.57 -11.36
N ALA A 38 0.64 14.59 -12.54
CA ALA A 38 0.83 15.68 -13.52
C ALA A 38 0.51 17.05 -12.94
N SER A 39 -0.61 17.19 -12.22
CA SER A 39 -1.06 18.45 -11.59
C SER A 39 -0.54 18.64 -10.16
N ALA A 40 0.06 17.63 -9.53
CA ALA A 40 0.59 17.73 -8.18
C ALA A 40 1.89 18.55 -8.16
N LEU A 41 2.09 19.40 -7.17
CA LEU A 41 3.35 20.07 -6.89
C LEU A 41 4.20 19.25 -5.93
N SER A 42 3.55 18.64 -4.94
CA SER A 42 4.19 17.83 -3.90
C SER A 42 3.69 16.38 -3.91
N VAL A 43 4.63 15.43 -3.74
CA VAL A 43 4.34 14.00 -3.72
C VAL A 43 4.89 13.40 -2.44
N GLY A 44 4.01 12.82 -1.63
CA GLY A 44 4.37 12.10 -0.42
C GLY A 44 4.64 10.62 -0.68
N TRP A 45 5.48 10.04 0.19
CA TRP A 45 5.92 8.65 0.04
C TRP A 45 5.83 7.88 1.36
N GLY A 46 5.17 6.75 1.33
CA GLY A 46 4.96 5.91 2.52
C GLY A 46 6.04 4.86 2.78
N GLY A 47 7.20 4.91 2.13
CA GLY A 47 8.25 3.89 2.26
C GLY A 47 7.86 2.53 1.68
N SER A 48 7.11 2.50 0.59
CA SER A 48 6.54 1.30 -0.03
C SER A 48 7.49 0.66 -1.04
N GLU A 49 7.86 -0.60 -0.82
CA GLU A 49 8.64 -1.38 -1.79
C GLU A 49 7.87 -1.61 -3.11
N SER A 50 6.53 -1.67 -3.07
CA SER A 50 5.72 -1.77 -4.29
C SER A 50 5.79 -0.52 -5.14
N VAL A 51 5.72 0.66 -4.53
CA VAL A 51 5.85 1.94 -5.25
C VAL A 51 7.28 2.12 -5.76
N LYS A 52 8.29 1.73 -4.94
CA LYS A 52 9.69 1.76 -5.33
C LYS A 52 9.98 0.90 -6.57
N ALA A 53 9.33 -0.26 -6.67
CA ALA A 53 9.47 -1.15 -7.82
C ALA A 53 9.01 -0.56 -9.16
N LEU A 54 8.21 0.53 -9.13
CA LEU A 54 7.78 1.24 -10.34
C LEU A 54 8.85 2.21 -10.90
N GLY A 55 9.91 2.53 -10.13
CA GLY A 55 10.93 3.51 -10.55
C GLY A 55 10.39 4.93 -10.78
N VAL A 56 9.30 5.30 -10.10
CA VAL A 56 8.65 6.60 -10.33
C VAL A 56 9.31 7.75 -9.57
N ARG A 57 10.13 7.48 -8.55
CA ARG A 57 10.73 8.53 -7.74
C ARG A 57 11.61 9.46 -8.57
N GLU A 58 12.54 8.89 -9.28
CA GLU A 58 13.48 9.63 -10.14
C GLU A 58 12.75 10.40 -11.25
N ARG A 59 11.67 9.81 -11.77
CA ARG A 59 10.82 10.46 -12.79
C ARG A 59 10.06 11.65 -12.21
N LEU A 60 9.56 11.55 -10.99
CA LEU A 60 8.86 12.64 -10.29
C LEU A 60 9.83 13.79 -9.96
N GLU A 61 11.02 13.47 -9.46
CA GLU A 61 12.08 14.44 -9.20
C GLU A 61 12.51 15.16 -10.49
N ALA A 62 12.73 14.42 -11.59
CA ALA A 62 13.03 14.98 -12.90
C ALA A 62 11.91 15.86 -13.47
N ALA A 63 10.65 15.57 -13.11
CA ALA A 63 9.50 16.40 -13.45
C ALA A 63 9.31 17.61 -12.52
N GLY A 64 10.27 17.89 -11.62
CA GLY A 64 10.25 19.03 -10.70
C GLY A 64 9.26 18.92 -9.55
N LYS A 65 8.83 17.71 -9.19
CA LYS A 65 7.93 17.49 -8.06
C LYS A 65 8.71 17.54 -6.74
N GLU A 66 8.15 18.22 -5.73
CA GLU A 66 8.68 18.19 -4.38
C GLU A 66 8.37 16.86 -3.71
N ILE A 67 9.39 16.08 -3.36
CA ILE A 67 9.20 14.80 -2.66
C ILE A 67 9.18 15.02 -1.15
N ARG A 68 8.06 14.66 -0.50
CA ARG A 68 7.83 14.83 0.95
C ARG A 68 7.74 13.47 1.64
N ASP A 69 8.87 12.97 2.10
CA ASP A 69 8.88 11.71 2.86
C ASP A 69 8.26 11.93 4.26
N HIS A 70 7.30 11.09 4.63
CA HIS A 70 6.64 11.08 5.94
C HIS A 70 5.80 12.32 6.32
N ALA A 71 5.55 13.24 5.41
CA ALA A 71 4.65 14.37 5.64
C ALA A 71 3.17 13.90 5.64
N LEU A 72 2.28 14.73 6.18
CA LEU A 72 0.83 14.52 6.12
C LEU A 72 0.14 15.43 5.11
N GLU A 73 0.74 16.58 4.80
CA GLU A 73 0.20 17.54 3.85
C GLU A 73 0.99 17.50 2.54
N MET A 74 0.32 17.11 1.47
CA MET A 74 0.85 17.04 0.11
C MET A 74 -0.29 16.93 -0.90
N ASP A 75 0.01 17.17 -2.16
CA ASP A 75 -1.02 17.03 -3.22
C ASP A 75 -1.32 15.57 -3.52
N LEU A 76 -0.29 14.74 -3.64
CA LEU A 76 -0.40 13.31 -3.96
C LEU A 76 0.36 12.45 -2.96
N PHE A 77 -0.29 11.41 -2.43
CA PHE A 77 0.36 10.42 -1.57
C PHE A 77 0.39 9.04 -2.23
N LEU A 78 1.59 8.46 -2.35
CA LEU A 78 1.82 7.16 -2.96
C LEU A 78 2.15 6.11 -1.89
N LEU A 79 1.40 5.02 -1.89
CA LEU A 79 1.62 3.90 -0.98
C LEU A 79 1.17 2.57 -1.58
N SER A 80 1.26 1.51 -0.79
CA SER A 80 0.67 0.21 -1.11
C SER A 80 -0.17 -0.30 0.06
N ALA A 81 -1.13 -1.16 -0.21
CA ALA A 81 -1.78 -1.97 0.81
C ALA A 81 -0.86 -3.10 1.29
N ASN A 82 -0.99 -3.52 2.55
CA ASN A 82 -0.38 -4.75 3.00
C ASN A 82 -1.22 -5.99 2.61
N ALA A 83 -2.55 -5.85 2.56
CA ALA A 83 -3.45 -6.84 1.99
C ALA A 83 -4.77 -6.18 1.54
N ILE A 84 -5.46 -6.82 0.59
CA ILE A 84 -6.84 -6.49 0.22
C ILE A 84 -7.65 -7.78 0.29
N THR A 85 -8.75 -7.75 1.04
CA THR A 85 -9.66 -8.89 1.17
C THR A 85 -10.45 -9.13 -0.12
N ARG A 86 -11.01 -10.34 -0.27
CA ARG A 86 -11.84 -10.70 -1.42
C ARG A 86 -13.01 -9.72 -1.65
N ASP A 87 -13.61 -9.21 -0.58
CA ASP A 87 -14.71 -8.25 -0.64
C ASP A 87 -14.27 -6.78 -0.79
N GLY A 88 -12.95 -6.52 -0.93
CA GLY A 88 -12.38 -5.21 -1.25
C GLY A 88 -12.09 -4.30 -0.06
N ARG A 89 -11.90 -4.84 1.16
CA ARG A 89 -11.38 -4.04 2.28
C ARG A 89 -9.86 -3.94 2.18
N ILE A 90 -9.34 -2.74 2.40
CA ILE A 90 -7.89 -2.52 2.44
C ILE A 90 -7.42 -2.69 3.88
N VAL A 91 -6.39 -3.51 4.09
CA VAL A 91 -5.79 -3.74 5.42
C VAL A 91 -4.33 -3.31 5.40
N ASN A 92 -3.98 -2.42 6.33
CA ASN A 92 -2.62 -1.95 6.55
C ASN A 92 -2.20 -2.16 8.00
N ILE A 93 -0.98 -2.67 8.21
CA ILE A 93 -0.32 -2.70 9.51
C ILE A 93 0.87 -1.77 9.46
N ASP A 94 0.96 -0.84 10.44
CA ASP A 94 1.95 0.24 10.46
C ASP A 94 2.68 0.32 11.81
N GLY A 95 3.90 0.82 11.79
CA GLY A 95 4.72 1.01 12.99
C GLY A 95 4.69 2.43 13.52
N ARG A 96 4.83 3.43 12.64
CA ARG A 96 4.81 4.86 13.00
C ARG A 96 3.42 5.48 12.91
N GLY A 97 2.53 4.89 12.12
CA GLY A 97 1.21 5.42 11.87
C GLY A 97 1.13 6.47 10.75
N ASN A 98 2.27 7.01 10.29
CA ASN A 98 2.29 8.10 9.31
C ASN A 98 1.69 7.70 7.96
N ARG A 99 1.95 6.48 7.48
CA ARG A 99 1.40 5.96 6.23
C ARG A 99 -0.12 5.77 6.33
N VAL A 100 -0.59 5.21 7.44
CA VAL A 100 -2.02 5.05 7.72
C VAL A 100 -2.68 6.42 7.85
N ALA A 101 -2.10 7.34 8.63
CA ALA A 101 -2.64 8.69 8.82
C ALA A 101 -2.80 9.43 7.47
N ALA A 102 -1.75 9.46 6.64
CA ALA A 102 -1.80 10.10 5.32
C ALA A 102 -2.77 9.42 4.35
N SER A 103 -3.07 8.14 4.54
CA SER A 103 -4.08 7.46 3.71
C SER A 103 -5.53 7.69 4.15
N ILE A 104 -5.73 8.29 5.34
CA ILE A 104 -7.04 8.65 5.88
C ILE A 104 -7.36 10.11 5.61
N SER A 105 -6.39 11.01 5.88
CA SER A 105 -6.58 12.45 5.80
C SER A 105 -5.25 13.16 5.60
N GLY A 106 -5.29 14.34 4.96
CA GLY A 106 -4.15 15.21 4.70
C GLY A 106 -3.90 15.42 3.21
N PRO A 107 -3.51 14.41 2.44
CA PRO A 107 -3.28 14.55 1.01
C PRO A 107 -4.55 14.89 0.22
N SER A 108 -4.40 15.68 -0.85
CA SER A 108 -5.49 15.98 -1.78
C SER A 108 -5.90 14.73 -2.61
N ARG A 109 -4.95 13.83 -2.83
CA ARG A 109 -5.15 12.58 -3.58
C ARG A 109 -4.29 11.46 -2.99
N VAL A 110 -4.84 10.25 -2.91
CA VAL A 110 -4.10 9.04 -2.51
C VAL A 110 -4.12 8.01 -3.64
N VAL A 111 -2.96 7.42 -3.94
CA VAL A 111 -2.82 6.34 -4.92
C VAL A 111 -2.17 5.14 -4.27
N TYR A 112 -2.91 4.04 -4.21
CA TYR A 112 -2.40 2.74 -3.83
C TYR A 112 -1.91 1.99 -5.06
N VAL A 113 -0.67 1.50 -5.01
CA VAL A 113 -0.12 0.56 -5.99
C VAL A 113 -0.02 -0.81 -5.34
N VAL A 114 -0.77 -1.78 -5.82
CA VAL A 114 -0.95 -3.07 -5.16
C VAL A 114 -0.68 -4.21 -6.13
N GLY A 115 0.37 -4.97 -5.87
CA GLY A 115 0.69 -6.18 -6.64
C GLY A 115 -0.30 -7.32 -6.33
N CYS A 116 -0.46 -8.22 -7.28
CA CYS A 116 -1.39 -9.36 -7.19
C CYS A 116 -1.13 -10.28 -5.99
N ASN A 117 0.12 -10.33 -5.50
CA ASN A 117 0.52 -11.09 -4.32
C ASN A 117 -0.10 -10.60 -3.00
N LYS A 118 -0.82 -9.47 -3.02
CA LYS A 118 -1.46 -8.87 -1.83
C LYS A 118 -2.97 -9.06 -1.79
N LEU A 119 -3.54 -9.68 -2.81
CA LEU A 119 -4.95 -10.01 -2.85
C LEU A 119 -5.19 -11.31 -2.07
N VAL A 120 -6.15 -11.28 -1.17
CA VAL A 120 -6.46 -12.41 -0.29
C VAL A 120 -7.83 -12.96 -0.65
N ASP A 121 -7.88 -14.27 -0.93
CA ASP A 121 -9.14 -14.98 -1.18
C ASP A 121 -9.82 -15.34 0.15
N GLY A 122 -10.14 -14.31 0.95
CA GLY A 122 -10.68 -14.49 2.29
C GLY A 122 -11.08 -13.16 2.93
N GLY A 123 -11.32 -13.21 4.24
CA GLY A 123 -11.77 -12.10 5.07
C GLY A 123 -10.63 -11.34 5.77
N LEU A 124 -11.00 -10.64 6.85
CA LEU A 124 -10.05 -9.81 7.61
C LEU A 124 -8.99 -10.65 8.32
N ASP A 125 -9.37 -11.79 8.88
CA ASP A 125 -8.43 -12.66 9.58
C ASP A 125 -7.36 -13.22 8.62
N ASP A 126 -7.78 -13.60 7.41
CA ASP A 126 -6.88 -14.07 6.37
C ASP A 126 -5.94 -12.96 5.89
N ALA A 127 -6.44 -11.72 5.77
CA ALA A 127 -5.63 -10.57 5.42
C ALA A 127 -4.57 -10.28 6.49
N VAL A 128 -4.95 -10.29 7.77
CA VAL A 128 -4.01 -10.10 8.89
C VAL A 128 -3.01 -11.25 8.94
N ALA A 129 -3.46 -12.49 8.77
CA ALA A 129 -2.58 -13.67 8.73
C ALA A 129 -1.55 -13.57 7.59
N ARG A 130 -2.00 -13.17 6.37
CA ARG A 130 -1.11 -12.89 5.23
C ARG A 130 -0.05 -11.85 5.60
N ILE A 131 -0.47 -10.72 6.19
CA ILE A 131 0.45 -9.63 6.53
C ILE A 131 1.50 -10.09 7.55
N LYS A 132 1.07 -10.81 8.59
CA LYS A 132 1.97 -11.34 9.62
C LYS A 132 2.94 -12.40 9.08
N ARG A 133 2.53 -13.18 8.09
CA ARG A 133 3.36 -14.22 7.47
C ARG A 133 4.29 -13.67 6.38
N GLU A 134 3.78 -12.83 5.48
CA GLU A 134 4.46 -12.48 4.22
C GLU A 134 5.04 -11.05 4.20
N ALA A 135 4.47 -10.11 4.97
CA ALA A 135 4.91 -8.73 4.93
C ALA A 135 5.77 -8.34 6.15
N CYS A 136 5.36 -8.71 7.37
CA CYS A 136 6.06 -8.29 8.59
C CYS A 136 7.51 -8.82 8.66
N PRO A 137 7.80 -10.12 8.47
CA PRO A 137 9.16 -10.64 8.64
C PRO A 137 10.17 -10.02 7.65
N PRO A 138 9.93 -9.99 6.33
CA PRO A 138 10.89 -9.38 5.40
C PRO A 138 11.04 -7.88 5.64
N ASN A 139 9.97 -7.17 6.05
CA ASN A 139 10.05 -5.75 6.34
C ASN A 139 10.85 -5.47 7.62
N CYS A 140 10.73 -6.30 8.66
CA CYS A 140 11.58 -6.23 9.85
C CYS A 140 13.06 -6.42 9.51
N ARG A 141 13.40 -7.41 8.67
CA ARG A 141 14.78 -7.63 8.19
C ARG A 141 15.31 -6.42 7.43
N ARG A 142 14.53 -5.93 6.45
CA ARG A 142 14.91 -4.74 5.65
C ARG A 142 15.19 -3.51 6.49
N LEU A 143 14.42 -3.34 7.58
CA LEU A 143 14.56 -2.19 8.50
C LEU A 143 15.57 -2.44 9.64
N GLY A 144 16.29 -3.56 9.64
CA GLY A 144 17.27 -3.90 10.67
C GLY A 144 16.65 -4.04 12.07
N LYS A 145 15.40 -4.51 12.17
CA LYS A 145 14.69 -4.61 13.45
C LYS A 145 15.01 -5.90 14.19
N ARG A 146 15.31 -5.80 15.49
CA ARG A 146 15.58 -6.93 16.37
C ARG A 146 14.27 -7.51 16.89
N THR A 147 13.58 -8.24 16.03
CA THR A 147 12.32 -8.91 16.31
C THR A 147 12.43 -10.39 16.03
N PRO A 148 11.72 -11.27 16.76
CA PRO A 148 11.75 -12.72 16.49
C PRO A 148 11.46 -13.05 15.03
N CYS A 149 10.49 -12.38 14.41
CA CYS A 149 10.13 -12.65 13.02
C CYS A 149 11.20 -12.21 12.00
N ALA A 150 12.09 -11.27 12.33
CA ALA A 150 13.23 -10.95 11.48
C ALA A 150 14.24 -12.10 11.41
N GLU A 151 14.41 -12.84 12.50
CA GLU A 151 15.31 -13.97 12.60
C GLU A 151 14.68 -15.26 12.06
N THR A 152 13.52 -15.62 12.62
CA THR A 152 12.87 -16.91 12.33
C THR A 152 12.03 -16.93 11.04
N GLY A 153 11.61 -15.77 10.55
CA GLY A 153 10.64 -15.66 9.46
C GLY A 153 9.17 -15.84 9.88
N VAL A 154 8.93 -16.16 11.16
CA VAL A 154 7.58 -16.46 11.67
C VAL A 154 7.16 -15.41 12.69
N CYS A 155 5.93 -14.89 12.56
CA CYS A 155 5.38 -13.96 13.53
C CYS A 155 5.06 -14.66 14.84
N ALA A 156 5.61 -14.14 15.95
CA ALA A 156 5.38 -14.62 17.32
C ALA A 156 4.51 -13.65 18.15
N ASP A 157 3.90 -12.66 17.50
CA ASP A 157 3.15 -11.56 18.14
C ASP A 157 3.90 -10.92 19.33
N CYS A 158 5.17 -10.62 19.10
CA CYS A 158 6.18 -10.27 20.10
C CYS A 158 5.93 -8.89 20.76
N ASP A 159 6.49 -8.72 21.95
CA ASP A 159 6.56 -7.45 22.69
C ASP A 159 7.91 -6.73 22.50
N SER A 160 8.64 -7.05 21.41
CA SER A 160 9.91 -6.38 21.13
C SER A 160 9.74 -4.87 21.04
N PRO A 161 10.62 -4.05 21.65
CA PRO A 161 10.61 -2.60 21.50
C PRO A 161 10.80 -2.16 20.03
N ASP A 162 11.43 -3.01 19.22
CA ASP A 162 11.63 -2.80 17.79
C ASP A 162 10.44 -3.24 16.91
N ARG A 163 9.33 -3.70 17.51
CA ARG A 163 8.11 -4.12 16.81
C ARG A 163 7.61 -3.02 15.87
N ILE A 164 7.37 -3.36 14.61
CA ILE A 164 6.83 -2.45 13.58
C ILE A 164 5.34 -2.67 13.30
N CYS A 165 4.72 -3.70 13.83
CA CYS A 165 3.29 -3.97 13.69
C CYS A 165 2.53 -3.45 14.91
N LYS A 166 2.36 -2.11 14.99
CA LYS A 166 1.78 -1.42 16.16
C LYS A 166 0.34 -0.96 15.94
N VAL A 167 -0.03 -0.64 14.69
CA VAL A 167 -1.34 -0.13 14.33
C VAL A 167 -1.88 -0.99 13.20
N THR A 168 -3.08 -1.55 13.36
CA THR A 168 -3.82 -2.22 12.30
C THR A 168 -4.98 -1.34 11.89
N ALA A 169 -5.01 -0.94 10.62
CA ALA A 169 -6.08 -0.15 10.04
C ALA A 169 -6.82 -0.95 8.99
N VAL A 170 -8.14 -0.93 9.07
CA VAL A 170 -9.05 -1.53 8.08
C VAL A 170 -9.86 -0.43 7.44
N PHE A 171 -9.78 -0.32 6.14
CA PHE A 171 -10.59 0.59 5.36
C PHE A 171 -11.81 -0.17 4.83
N ASP A 172 -12.92 -0.10 5.56
CA ASP A 172 -14.18 -0.69 5.12
C ASP A 172 -14.74 0.03 3.89
N ARG A 173 -14.47 1.33 3.79
CA ARG A 173 -14.83 2.19 2.67
C ARG A 173 -13.76 3.26 2.47
N ARG A 174 -13.78 3.90 1.29
CA ARG A 174 -12.94 5.06 1.02
C ARG A 174 -13.23 6.17 2.03
N PRO A 175 -12.20 6.77 2.66
CA PRO A 175 -12.37 7.95 3.50
C PRO A 175 -13.03 9.09 2.72
N THR A 176 -13.95 9.81 3.33
CA THR A 176 -14.73 10.87 2.65
C THR A 176 -13.84 12.01 2.19
N ALA A 177 -12.87 12.41 3.02
CA ALA A 177 -12.01 13.56 2.75
C ALA A 177 -10.94 13.32 1.67
N THR A 178 -10.64 12.05 1.36
CA THR A 178 -9.47 11.72 0.54
C THR A 178 -9.87 10.92 -0.69
N PRO A 179 -9.94 11.53 -1.88
CA PRO A 179 -10.10 10.80 -3.15
C PRO A 179 -8.97 9.77 -3.32
N THR A 180 -9.34 8.51 -3.54
CA THR A 180 -8.38 7.40 -3.52
C THR A 180 -8.53 6.52 -4.75
N LEU A 181 -7.42 6.36 -5.48
CA LEU A 181 -7.26 5.39 -6.56
C LEU A 181 -6.50 4.15 -6.06
N VAL A 182 -6.97 2.98 -6.42
CA VAL A 182 -6.26 1.71 -6.23
C VAL A 182 -5.88 1.14 -7.59
N ILE A 183 -4.59 1.05 -7.86
CA ILE A 183 -4.03 0.42 -9.06
C ILE A 183 -3.69 -1.03 -8.67
N LEU A 184 -4.46 -1.98 -9.18
CA LEU A 184 -4.19 -3.41 -9.04
C LEU A 184 -3.29 -3.86 -10.20
N VAL A 185 -2.12 -4.38 -9.87
CA VAL A 185 -1.09 -4.77 -10.86
C VAL A 185 -1.04 -6.29 -10.94
N ASP A 186 -1.07 -6.84 -12.15
CA ASP A 186 -1.05 -8.28 -12.41
C ASP A 186 0.30 -8.95 -12.09
N GLU A 187 1.25 -8.18 -11.59
CA GLU A 187 2.57 -8.64 -11.16
C GLU A 187 2.70 -8.59 -9.62
N PRO A 188 3.54 -9.47 -9.03
CA PRO A 188 3.88 -9.36 -7.61
C PRO A 188 4.74 -8.13 -7.36
N LEU A 189 4.36 -7.28 -6.41
CA LEU A 189 5.07 -6.06 -6.06
C LEU A 189 5.26 -5.94 -4.54
N GLY A 190 6.50 -5.86 -4.10
CA GLY A 190 6.86 -5.79 -2.69
C GLY A 190 6.39 -7.02 -1.89
N TYR A 191 6.15 -6.84 -0.58
CA TYR A 191 5.78 -7.92 0.34
C TYR A 191 4.28 -8.03 0.54
#